data_ff100d0984c049427c2733d6aedb62ad
#
_entry.id   ff100d0984c049427c2733d6aedb62ad
#
_cell.length_a   1.000
_cell.length_b   1.000
_cell.length_c   1.000
_cell.angle_alpha   90.00
_cell.angle_beta   90.00
_cell.angle_gamma   90.00
#
_symmetry.space_group_name_H-M   'P 1'
#
loop_
_entity.id
_entity.type
_entity.pdbx_description
1 polymer ?
#
loop_
_entity_poly.entity_id
_entity_poly.type
_entity_poly.pdbx_seq_one_letter_code
_entity_poly.pdbx_strand_id
1 'polypeptide(L)'
;MMKHPVLAIAFALAALLPLCGCAIKNETSETEKGDTTMNSTGKSLVVCFSATGNTKGLAQRLAAAIGADFVEIIPAKPYTAADLDWRDKNSRSSIEMADRKSRPAIATAVPNLADYATVFVGFPIWWYREPSIIDTFVEANAEALAGKTIVPFATSGGSGMGDSTANLQALAPKAKVVEGRRFNVNVDAGTLKNWAAEFMK
;
A
#
# COMPACT_ATOMS: atom_id res chain seq x y z
N MET A 1 -26.25 52.13 19.80
CA MET A 1 -26.46 53.54 19.39
C MET A 1 -25.36 53.93 18.43
N MET A 2 -25.73 54.61 17.32
CA MET A 2 -24.96 55.29 16.29
C MET A 2 -24.36 54.35 15.22
N LYS A 3 -24.94 54.13 14.04
CA LYS A 3 -25.33 54.93 12.85
C LYS A 3 -24.14 55.46 12.05
N HIS A 4 -23.91 54.81 10.89
CA HIS A 4 -23.65 55.22 9.48
C HIS A 4 -22.90 56.59 9.19
N PRO A 5 -22.45 56.90 7.95
CA PRO A 5 -22.77 56.34 6.62
C PRO A 5 -21.60 56.26 5.59
N VAL A 6 -21.84 55.49 4.56
CA VAL A 6 -21.64 55.61 3.08
C VAL A 6 -20.97 56.87 2.51
N LEU A 7 -20.03 56.68 1.57
CA LEU A 7 -19.88 57.59 0.41
C LEU A 7 -19.34 56.83 -0.83
N ALA A 8 -20.15 56.82 -1.86
CA ALA A 8 -19.81 56.42 -3.23
C ALA A 8 -19.25 57.59 -4.01
N ILE A 9 -18.24 57.37 -4.86
CA ILE A 9 -17.94 58.31 -5.96
C ILE A 9 -17.67 57.49 -7.21
N ALA A 10 -18.54 57.72 -8.21
CA ALA A 10 -18.39 57.28 -9.58
C ALA A 10 -17.60 58.37 -10.36
N PHE A 11 -16.69 57.96 -11.24
CA PHE A 11 -16.25 58.81 -12.36
C PHE A 11 -16.20 57.95 -13.62
N ALA A 12 -17.08 58.30 -14.54
CA ALA A 12 -17.04 57.90 -15.93
C ALA A 12 -16.19 58.87 -16.72
N LEU A 13 -15.36 58.38 -17.61
CA LEU A 13 -14.90 59.20 -18.75
C LEU A 13 -14.69 58.32 -19.98
N ALA A 14 -15.43 58.66 -21.01
CA ALA A 14 -15.39 58.08 -22.36
C ALA A 14 -14.37 58.82 -23.22
N ALA A 15 -13.62 58.12 -24.08
CA ALA A 15 -13.10 58.71 -25.34
C ALA A 15 -12.68 57.61 -26.34
N LEU A 16 -13.40 57.56 -27.42
CA LEU A 16 -13.12 57.43 -28.86
C LEU A 16 -11.97 56.54 -29.38
N LEU A 17 -12.40 55.69 -30.32
CA LEU A 17 -11.67 54.91 -31.32
C LEU A 17 -10.87 55.76 -32.33
N PRO A 18 -9.87 55.11 -33.05
CA PRO A 18 -10.17 54.80 -34.44
C PRO A 18 -9.87 53.36 -34.87
N LEU A 19 -10.63 52.92 -35.86
CA LEU A 19 -10.48 51.69 -36.64
C LEU A 19 -9.15 51.70 -37.42
N CYS A 20 -8.42 50.60 -37.38
CA CYS A 20 -7.56 50.19 -38.49
C CYS A 20 -7.74 48.67 -38.68
N GLY A 21 -8.28 48.32 -39.82
CA GLY A 21 -8.52 46.93 -40.18
C GLY A 21 -7.22 46.24 -40.59
N CYS A 22 -7.00 45.05 -40.07
CA CYS A 22 -6.17 44.03 -40.72
C CYS A 22 -6.85 42.69 -40.48
N ALA A 23 -7.27 42.11 -41.56
CA ALA A 23 -7.78 40.73 -41.60
C ALA A 23 -6.68 39.76 -41.22
N ILE A 24 -6.83 39.10 -40.08
CA ILE A 24 -6.01 37.95 -39.74
C ILE A 24 -6.95 36.75 -39.71
N LYS A 25 -6.61 35.76 -40.54
CA LYS A 25 -7.26 34.46 -40.64
C LYS A 25 -7.42 33.82 -39.27
N ASN A 26 -8.63 33.38 -38.98
CA ASN A 26 -8.95 32.55 -37.87
C ASN A 26 -8.39 31.15 -38.15
N GLU A 27 -7.24 30.81 -37.64
CA GLU A 27 -6.84 29.44 -37.47
C GLU A 27 -7.41 28.96 -36.16
N THR A 28 -8.42 28.10 -36.25
CA THR A 28 -9.03 27.41 -35.14
C THR A 28 -7.97 26.48 -34.56
N SER A 29 -7.32 26.90 -33.50
CA SER A 29 -6.51 26.02 -32.66
C SER A 29 -7.47 25.07 -31.93
N GLU A 30 -7.69 23.91 -32.49
CA GLU A 30 -8.23 22.78 -31.77
C GLU A 30 -7.24 22.45 -30.63
N THR A 31 -7.66 22.76 -29.41
CA THR A 31 -7.00 22.29 -28.21
C THR A 31 -7.18 20.79 -28.17
N GLU A 32 -6.23 20.04 -28.69
CA GLU A 32 -6.12 18.63 -28.41
C GLU A 32 -6.06 18.49 -26.89
N LYS A 33 -7.14 17.97 -26.35
CA LYS A 33 -7.20 17.43 -25.01
C LYS A 33 -6.31 16.19 -25.03
N GLY A 34 -5.01 16.41 -24.85
CA GLY A 34 -4.05 15.34 -24.62
C GLY A 34 -4.54 14.59 -23.40
N ASP A 35 -5.14 13.43 -23.65
CA ASP A 35 -5.29 12.36 -22.67
C ASP A 35 -3.87 11.92 -22.26
N THR A 36 -3.31 12.67 -21.33
CA THR A 36 -2.10 12.25 -20.64
C THR A 36 -2.51 11.11 -19.74
N THR A 37 -2.65 9.93 -20.33
CA THR A 37 -2.54 8.69 -19.58
C THR A 37 -1.12 8.70 -18.99
N MET A 38 -0.97 9.39 -17.88
CA MET A 38 0.17 9.22 -17.00
C MET A 38 0.17 7.75 -16.63
N ASN A 39 1.01 7.00 -17.31
CA ASN A 39 1.43 5.69 -16.88
C ASN A 39 2.23 5.94 -15.59
N SER A 40 1.52 6.26 -14.50
CA SER A 40 2.12 6.35 -13.20
C SER A 40 2.54 4.91 -12.87
N THR A 41 3.82 4.62 -13.04
CA THR A 41 4.45 3.55 -12.28
C THR A 41 4.20 3.91 -10.83
N GLY A 42 3.04 3.45 -10.32
CA GLY A 42 2.59 3.80 -9.00
C GLY A 42 3.63 3.35 -7.99
N LYS A 43 3.87 4.15 -6.96
CA LYS A 43 4.78 3.78 -5.87
C LYS A 43 4.47 2.38 -5.36
N SER A 44 5.50 1.67 -4.96
CA SER A 44 5.38 0.38 -4.28
C SER A 44 5.65 0.53 -2.79
N LEU A 45 4.92 -0.21 -1.99
CA LEU A 45 5.13 -0.33 -0.55
C LEU A 45 5.45 -1.77 -0.20
N VAL A 46 6.44 -1.96 0.66
CA VAL A 46 6.72 -3.25 1.28
C VAL A 46 6.32 -3.16 2.75
N VAL A 47 5.30 -3.89 3.15
CA VAL A 47 4.93 -4.06 4.56
C VAL A 47 5.28 -5.45 5.02
N CYS A 48 5.70 -5.63 6.27
CA CYS A 48 5.91 -6.98 6.79
C CYS A 48 5.67 -7.08 8.29
N PHE A 49 5.22 -8.26 8.71
CA PHE A 49 5.31 -8.71 10.09
C PHE A 49 6.48 -9.68 10.25
N SER A 50 7.23 -9.54 11.34
CA SER A 50 8.36 -10.44 11.64
C SER A 50 8.58 -10.56 13.14
N ALA A 51 8.23 -11.71 13.72
CA ALA A 51 8.41 -11.95 15.15
C ALA A 51 9.88 -12.17 15.56
N THR A 52 10.71 -12.70 14.64
CA THR A 52 12.11 -13.08 14.91
C THR A 52 13.15 -12.35 14.04
N GLY A 53 12.72 -11.40 13.21
CA GLY A 53 13.60 -10.62 12.34
C GLY A 53 13.85 -11.24 10.95
N ASN A 54 13.59 -12.52 10.73
CA ASN A 54 13.88 -13.21 9.46
C ASN A 54 13.13 -12.59 8.27
N THR A 55 11.82 -12.44 8.39
CA THR A 55 10.99 -11.82 7.34
C THR A 55 11.34 -10.34 7.17
N LYS A 56 11.62 -9.64 8.26
CA LYS A 56 12.03 -8.22 8.22
C LYS A 56 13.29 -8.02 7.38
N GLY A 57 14.32 -8.82 7.62
CA GLY A 57 15.57 -8.74 6.84
C GLY A 57 15.34 -9.01 5.35
N LEU A 58 14.48 -9.95 5.00
CA LEU A 58 14.09 -10.21 3.60
C LEU A 58 13.30 -9.03 3.02
N ALA A 59 12.32 -8.50 3.75
CA ALA A 59 11.48 -7.40 3.32
C ALA A 59 12.27 -6.10 3.09
N GLN A 60 13.23 -5.81 3.94
CA GLN A 60 14.14 -4.67 3.77
C GLN A 60 15.01 -4.80 2.52
N ARG A 61 15.54 -6.00 2.24
CA ARG A 61 16.28 -6.25 0.99
C ARG A 61 15.40 -6.10 -0.25
N LEU A 62 14.15 -6.60 -0.18
CA LEU A 62 13.18 -6.41 -1.27
C LEU A 62 12.94 -4.92 -1.49
N ALA A 63 12.57 -4.17 -0.45
CA ALA A 63 12.31 -2.74 -0.55
C ALA A 63 13.48 -1.96 -1.15
N ALA A 64 14.71 -2.23 -0.67
CA ALA A 64 15.93 -1.62 -1.20
C ALA A 64 16.19 -1.99 -2.68
N ALA A 65 15.94 -3.26 -3.06
CA ALA A 65 16.18 -3.75 -4.42
C ALA A 65 15.25 -3.11 -5.47
N ILE A 66 14.03 -2.71 -5.07
CA ILE A 66 13.01 -2.15 -5.97
C ILE A 66 12.75 -0.66 -5.74
N GLY A 67 13.43 -0.01 -4.79
CA GLY A 67 13.21 1.40 -4.45
C GLY A 67 11.83 1.68 -3.83
N ALA A 68 11.28 0.71 -3.09
CA ALA A 68 9.98 0.83 -2.44
C ALA A 68 10.10 1.38 -1.02
N ASP A 69 9.04 2.04 -0.53
CA ASP A 69 8.91 2.38 0.86
C ASP A 69 8.77 1.12 1.72
N PHE A 70 9.24 1.16 2.97
CA PHE A 70 9.20 0.02 3.88
C PHE A 70 8.48 0.36 5.17
N VAL A 71 7.57 -0.53 5.61
CA VAL A 71 6.87 -0.42 6.89
C VAL A 71 6.85 -1.78 7.60
N GLU A 72 7.22 -1.79 8.87
CA GLU A 72 7.08 -2.97 9.73
C GLU A 72 5.74 -2.93 10.47
N ILE A 73 4.98 -4.00 10.38
CA ILE A 73 3.78 -4.21 11.19
C ILE A 73 4.23 -4.62 12.60
N ILE A 74 4.10 -3.71 13.55
CA ILE A 74 4.48 -3.93 14.94
C ILE A 74 3.23 -4.29 15.73
N PRO A 75 3.18 -5.46 16.37
CA PRO A 75 2.07 -5.80 17.26
C PRO A 75 2.02 -4.86 18.47
N ALA A 76 0.84 -4.45 18.89
CA ALA A 76 0.67 -3.60 20.08
C ALA A 76 1.22 -4.27 21.36
N LYS A 77 1.18 -5.60 21.42
CA LYS A 77 1.87 -6.41 22.43
C LYS A 77 2.92 -7.26 21.71
N PRO A 78 4.22 -7.01 21.92
CA PRO A 78 5.29 -7.82 21.32
C PRO A 78 5.15 -9.30 21.67
N TYR A 79 5.57 -10.19 20.76
CA TYR A 79 5.62 -11.62 21.04
C TYR A 79 6.89 -11.96 21.80
N THR A 80 6.74 -12.66 22.91
CA THR A 80 7.85 -13.26 23.66
C THR A 80 8.23 -14.63 23.06
N ALA A 81 9.35 -15.19 23.50
CA ALA A 81 9.73 -16.55 23.10
C ALA A 81 8.66 -17.60 23.50
N ALA A 82 8.03 -17.42 24.67
CA ALA A 82 6.93 -18.28 25.12
C ALA A 82 5.68 -18.13 24.24
N ASP A 83 5.36 -16.91 23.81
CA ASP A 83 4.24 -16.65 22.89
C ASP A 83 4.44 -17.32 21.52
N LEU A 84 5.68 -17.60 21.14
CA LEU A 84 6.04 -18.19 19.84
C LEU A 84 6.30 -19.71 19.91
N ASP A 85 6.17 -20.35 21.07
CA ASP A 85 6.33 -21.81 21.17
C ASP A 85 5.13 -22.50 20.52
N TRP A 86 5.31 -22.88 19.26
CA TRP A 86 4.29 -23.57 18.46
C TRP A 86 3.95 -24.99 18.95
N ARG A 87 4.74 -25.56 19.87
CA ARG A 87 4.48 -26.86 20.50
C ARG A 87 3.54 -26.73 21.69
N ASP A 88 3.47 -25.57 22.31
CA ASP A 88 2.51 -25.27 23.36
C ASP A 88 1.19 -24.77 22.74
N LYS A 89 0.14 -25.57 22.89
CA LYS A 89 -1.21 -25.22 22.43
C LYS A 89 -1.78 -23.99 23.13
N ASN A 90 -1.24 -23.63 24.30
CA ASN A 90 -1.66 -22.46 25.08
C ASN A 90 -0.79 -21.24 24.79
N SER A 91 0.23 -21.36 23.96
CA SER A 91 1.01 -20.19 23.54
C SER A 91 0.13 -19.22 22.78
N ARG A 92 0.45 -17.94 22.85
CA ARG A 92 -0.32 -16.88 22.18
C ARG A 92 -0.46 -17.15 20.67
N SER A 93 0.64 -17.48 20.00
CA SER A 93 0.60 -17.79 18.57
C SER A 93 -0.29 -19.00 18.25
N SER A 94 -0.25 -20.06 19.08
CA SER A 94 -1.12 -21.22 18.89
C SER A 94 -2.59 -20.87 19.03
N ILE A 95 -2.96 -20.08 20.04
CA ILE A 95 -4.34 -19.61 20.26
C ILE A 95 -4.81 -18.73 19.11
N GLU A 96 -4.01 -17.74 18.72
CA GLU A 96 -4.32 -16.82 17.61
C GLU A 96 -4.50 -17.56 16.28
N MET A 97 -3.67 -18.57 16.02
CA MET A 97 -3.75 -19.34 14.77
C MET A 97 -4.89 -20.36 14.75
N ALA A 98 -5.32 -20.85 15.91
CA ALA A 98 -6.48 -21.74 16.03
C ALA A 98 -7.81 -21.00 15.79
N ASP A 99 -7.89 -19.72 16.12
CA ASP A 99 -9.06 -18.88 15.88
C ASP A 99 -8.90 -18.02 14.61
N ARG A 100 -9.62 -18.38 13.55
CA ARG A 100 -9.65 -17.62 12.29
C ARG A 100 -10.19 -16.19 12.42
N LYS A 101 -10.88 -15.87 13.51
CA LYS A 101 -11.39 -14.53 13.82
C LYS A 101 -10.42 -13.72 14.67
N SER A 102 -9.30 -14.30 15.09
CA SER A 102 -8.29 -13.59 15.86
C SER A 102 -7.76 -12.38 15.07
N ARG A 103 -7.73 -11.23 15.74
CA ARG A 103 -7.22 -9.95 15.17
C ARG A 103 -6.30 -9.27 16.17
N PRO A 104 -5.04 -9.71 16.29
CA PRO A 104 -4.07 -9.07 17.17
C PRO A 104 -3.91 -7.59 16.82
N ALA A 105 -3.93 -6.72 17.83
CA ALA A 105 -3.83 -5.28 17.63
C ALA A 105 -2.44 -4.88 17.10
N ILE A 106 -2.43 -3.88 16.20
CA ILE A 106 -1.24 -3.30 15.57
C ILE A 106 -0.95 -1.94 16.16
N ALA A 107 0.31 -1.66 16.50
CA ALA A 107 0.78 -0.35 16.99
C ALA A 107 1.29 0.55 15.85
N THR A 108 1.63 -0.01 14.71
CA THR A 108 2.22 0.75 13.58
C THR A 108 1.18 1.65 12.93
N ALA A 109 1.52 2.93 12.76
CA ALA A 109 0.82 3.80 11.83
C ALA A 109 1.19 3.42 10.40
N VAL A 110 0.20 3.15 9.57
CA VAL A 110 0.39 2.84 8.16
C VAL A 110 0.37 4.14 7.36
N PRO A 111 1.29 4.34 6.39
CA PRO A 111 1.26 5.52 5.52
C PRO A 111 -0.03 5.54 4.69
N ASN A 112 -0.31 6.68 4.06
CA ASN A 112 -1.45 6.79 3.16
C ASN A 112 -1.33 5.78 2.01
N LEU A 113 -2.07 4.69 2.10
CA LEU A 113 -2.05 3.62 1.10
C LEU A 113 -2.54 4.10 -0.29
N ALA A 114 -3.23 5.24 -0.37
CA ALA A 114 -3.68 5.79 -1.65
C ALA A 114 -2.51 6.08 -2.61
N ASP A 115 -1.32 6.37 -2.07
CA ASP A 115 -0.14 6.73 -2.84
C ASP A 115 0.53 5.54 -3.56
N TYR A 116 0.12 4.31 -3.24
CA TYR A 116 0.76 3.09 -3.73
C TYR A 116 -0.16 2.33 -4.69
N ALA A 117 0.39 1.84 -5.78
CA ALA A 117 -0.31 0.95 -6.71
C ALA A 117 -0.12 -0.53 -6.34
N THR A 118 1.07 -0.87 -5.82
CA THR A 118 1.43 -2.23 -5.43
C THR A 118 1.87 -2.27 -3.97
N VAL A 119 1.31 -3.20 -3.21
CA VAL A 119 1.65 -3.44 -1.80
C VAL A 119 2.16 -4.87 -1.64
N PHE A 120 3.45 -5.01 -1.39
CA PHE A 120 4.07 -6.29 -1.05
C PHE A 120 3.83 -6.57 0.44
N VAL A 121 3.24 -7.71 0.76
CA VAL A 121 2.89 -8.09 2.14
C VAL A 121 3.70 -9.29 2.58
N GLY A 122 4.64 -9.08 3.49
CA GLY A 122 5.60 -10.06 3.97
C GLY A 122 5.24 -10.64 5.34
N PHE A 123 5.40 -11.97 5.51
CA PHE A 123 5.12 -12.64 6.78
C PHE A 123 5.86 -13.97 6.92
N PRO A 124 6.08 -14.46 8.16
CA PRO A 124 6.47 -15.85 8.38
C PRO A 124 5.25 -16.75 8.17
N ILE A 125 5.44 -17.95 7.63
CA ILE A 125 4.35 -18.94 7.58
C ILE A 125 4.16 -19.55 8.98
N TRP A 126 2.95 -19.40 9.53
CA TRP A 126 2.49 -20.02 10.76
C TRP A 126 1.32 -20.96 10.44
N TRP A 127 1.40 -22.21 10.85
CA TRP A 127 0.34 -23.23 10.58
C TRP A 127 -0.18 -23.20 9.14
N TYR A 128 0.77 -23.18 8.17
CA TYR A 128 0.51 -23.22 6.72
C TYR A 128 -0.25 -22.01 6.16
N ARG A 129 -0.24 -20.88 6.85
CA ARG A 129 -0.84 -19.62 6.38
C ARG A 129 -0.14 -18.39 6.95
N GLU A 130 -0.64 -17.21 6.61
CA GLU A 130 -0.27 -15.94 7.21
C GLU A 130 -0.64 -15.89 8.69
N PRO A 131 0.13 -15.20 9.56
CA PRO A 131 -0.26 -14.93 10.94
C PRO A 131 -1.48 -14.00 11.02
N SER A 132 -2.34 -14.21 12.02
CA SER A 132 -3.58 -13.46 12.21
C SER A 132 -3.39 -11.92 12.30
N ILE A 133 -2.19 -11.44 12.64
CA ILE A 133 -1.88 -10.01 12.61
C ILE A 133 -1.83 -9.45 11.16
N ILE A 134 -1.52 -10.28 10.18
CA ILE A 134 -1.60 -9.90 8.75
C ILE A 134 -3.07 -9.78 8.34
N ASP A 135 -3.94 -10.67 8.83
CA ASP A 135 -5.39 -10.55 8.64
C ASP A 135 -5.89 -9.22 9.21
N THR A 136 -5.43 -8.82 10.42
CA THR A 136 -5.74 -7.50 11.01
C THR A 136 -5.34 -6.35 10.09
N PHE A 137 -4.12 -6.38 9.56
CA PHE A 137 -3.61 -5.33 8.67
C PHE A 137 -4.44 -5.20 7.40
N VAL A 138 -4.69 -6.32 6.72
CA VAL A 138 -5.39 -6.33 5.42
C VAL A 138 -6.86 -5.93 5.60
N GLU A 139 -7.55 -6.48 6.61
CA GLU A 139 -8.95 -6.17 6.88
C GLU A 139 -9.16 -4.72 7.28
N ALA A 140 -8.33 -4.19 8.19
CA ALA A 140 -8.40 -2.79 8.62
C ALA A 140 -8.13 -1.79 7.48
N ASN A 141 -7.43 -2.20 6.43
CA ASN A 141 -7.08 -1.36 5.30
C ASN A 141 -7.78 -1.75 3.99
N ALA A 142 -8.80 -2.62 4.03
CA ALA A 142 -9.42 -3.20 2.84
C ALA A 142 -9.93 -2.15 1.83
N GLU A 143 -10.53 -1.07 2.32
CA GLU A 143 -11.01 0.03 1.46
C GLU A 143 -9.86 0.84 0.85
N ALA A 144 -8.79 1.08 1.60
CA ALA A 144 -7.61 1.77 1.09
C ALA A 144 -6.80 0.90 0.10
N LEU A 145 -6.95 -0.41 0.18
CA LEU A 145 -6.35 -1.39 -0.72
C LEU A 145 -7.19 -1.64 -1.99
N ALA A 146 -8.40 -1.08 -2.08
CA ALA A 146 -9.26 -1.25 -3.25
C ALA A 146 -8.56 -0.80 -4.54
N GLY A 147 -8.64 -1.63 -5.60
CA GLY A 147 -8.02 -1.38 -6.90
C GLY A 147 -6.50 -1.58 -6.95
N LYS A 148 -5.86 -1.89 -5.83
CA LYS A 148 -4.40 -2.11 -5.75
C LYS A 148 -4.03 -3.57 -5.96
N THR A 149 -2.76 -3.79 -6.33
CA THR A 149 -2.18 -5.14 -6.38
C THR A 149 -1.54 -5.45 -5.02
N ILE A 150 -1.97 -6.53 -4.39
CA ILE A 150 -1.35 -7.09 -3.18
C ILE A 150 -0.51 -8.28 -3.60
N VAL A 151 0.77 -8.26 -3.23
CA VAL A 151 1.76 -9.28 -3.59
C VAL A 151 2.27 -9.94 -2.30
N PRO A 152 1.71 -11.08 -1.88
CA PRO A 152 2.17 -11.78 -0.69
C PRO A 152 3.56 -12.40 -0.90
N PHE A 153 4.41 -12.32 0.14
CA PHE A 153 5.65 -13.08 0.18
C PHE A 153 5.93 -13.58 1.59
N ALA A 154 6.62 -14.69 1.70
CA ALA A 154 6.82 -15.29 3.00
C ALA A 154 8.20 -15.90 3.21
N THR A 155 8.57 -16.03 4.49
CA THR A 155 9.65 -16.90 4.96
C THR A 155 9.08 -18.11 5.70
N SER A 156 9.73 -19.25 5.58
CA SER A 156 9.34 -20.46 6.30
C SER A 156 10.52 -21.41 6.43
N GLY A 157 10.54 -22.19 7.49
CA GLY A 157 11.48 -23.31 7.64
C GLY A 157 11.25 -24.48 6.65
N GLY A 158 10.05 -24.59 6.06
CA GLY A 158 9.72 -25.71 5.17
C GLY A 158 8.38 -25.58 4.45
N SER A 159 7.38 -24.94 5.08
CA SER A 159 6.03 -24.83 4.51
C SER A 159 5.98 -23.85 3.35
N GLY A 160 5.10 -24.12 2.37
CA GLY A 160 4.74 -23.19 1.30
C GLY A 160 3.77 -22.10 1.79
N MET A 161 3.19 -21.35 0.82
CA MET A 161 2.23 -20.26 1.09
C MET A 161 0.89 -20.74 1.67
N GLY A 162 0.54 -22.03 1.49
CA GLY A 162 -0.75 -22.57 1.91
C GLY A 162 -1.92 -21.75 1.36
N ASP A 163 -2.88 -21.44 2.23
CA ASP A 163 -4.11 -20.73 1.84
C ASP A 163 -3.96 -19.18 1.89
N SER A 164 -2.75 -18.66 2.14
CA SER A 164 -2.54 -17.23 2.38
C SER A 164 -3.08 -16.33 1.27
N THR A 165 -2.86 -16.67 -0.01
CA THR A 165 -3.36 -15.87 -1.13
C THR A 165 -4.89 -15.78 -1.12
N ALA A 166 -5.57 -16.92 -0.94
CA ALA A 166 -7.04 -16.95 -0.90
C ALA A 166 -7.61 -16.22 0.32
N ASN A 167 -6.97 -16.37 1.49
CA ASN A 167 -7.36 -15.67 2.72
C ASN A 167 -7.26 -14.15 2.56
N LEU A 168 -6.14 -13.65 2.04
CA LEU A 168 -5.94 -12.22 1.83
C LEU A 168 -6.90 -11.65 0.79
N GLN A 169 -7.20 -12.42 -0.27
CA GLN A 169 -8.21 -12.01 -1.27
C GLN A 169 -9.61 -11.91 -0.65
N ALA A 170 -9.97 -12.80 0.26
CA ALA A 170 -11.26 -12.74 0.95
C ALA A 170 -11.37 -11.52 1.88
N LEU A 171 -10.26 -11.11 2.52
CA LEU A 171 -10.21 -9.94 3.41
C LEU A 171 -10.18 -8.60 2.65
N ALA A 172 -9.65 -8.57 1.44
CA ALA A 172 -9.60 -7.39 0.58
C ALA A 172 -10.24 -7.68 -0.80
N PRO A 173 -11.57 -7.89 -0.87
CA PRO A 173 -12.24 -8.36 -2.09
C PRO A 173 -12.16 -7.39 -3.27
N LYS A 174 -11.94 -6.09 -3.00
CA LYS A 174 -11.78 -5.06 -4.03
C LYS A 174 -10.33 -4.87 -4.49
N ALA A 175 -9.36 -5.52 -3.86
CA ALA A 175 -7.96 -5.55 -4.29
C ALA A 175 -7.72 -6.73 -5.23
N LYS A 176 -6.61 -6.69 -5.96
CA LYS A 176 -6.11 -7.84 -6.73
C LYS A 176 -5.00 -8.52 -5.92
N VAL A 177 -5.28 -9.63 -5.28
CA VAL A 177 -4.24 -10.42 -4.61
C VAL A 177 -3.67 -11.41 -5.62
N VAL A 178 -2.38 -11.32 -5.88
CA VAL A 178 -1.68 -12.25 -6.78
C VAL A 178 -1.13 -13.44 -6.02
N GLU A 179 -0.76 -14.50 -6.74
CA GLU A 179 -0.14 -15.67 -6.12
C GLU A 179 1.14 -15.27 -5.37
N GLY A 180 1.21 -15.64 -4.10
CA GLY A 180 2.34 -15.31 -3.23
C GLY A 180 3.53 -16.25 -3.45
N ARG A 181 4.71 -15.82 -2.97
CA ARG A 181 5.94 -16.61 -3.06
C ARG A 181 6.66 -16.73 -1.73
N ARG A 182 7.04 -17.97 -1.38
CA ARG A 182 7.95 -18.21 -0.26
C ARG A 182 9.40 -18.08 -0.73
N PHE A 183 10.21 -17.42 0.07
CA PHE A 183 11.65 -17.27 -0.16
C PHE A 183 12.47 -17.87 0.98
N ASN A 184 13.67 -18.28 0.65
CA ASN A 184 14.71 -18.50 1.66
C ASN A 184 15.14 -17.15 2.24
N VAL A 185 15.43 -17.10 3.55
CA VAL A 185 15.86 -15.86 4.20
C VAL A 185 17.14 -15.25 3.61
N ASN A 186 17.97 -16.06 2.97
CA ASN A 186 19.24 -15.66 2.35
C ASN A 186 19.13 -15.42 0.83
N VAL A 187 17.91 -15.35 0.25
CA VAL A 187 17.75 -15.06 -1.17
C VAL A 187 18.42 -13.72 -1.52
N ASP A 188 19.08 -13.67 -2.66
CA ASP A 188 19.80 -12.49 -3.12
C ASP A 188 18.85 -11.39 -3.64
N ALA A 189 19.35 -10.15 -3.64
CA ALA A 189 18.58 -8.97 -4.04
C ALA A 189 18.17 -9.00 -5.54
N GLY A 190 18.99 -9.59 -6.40
CA GLY A 190 18.69 -9.72 -7.83
C GLY A 190 17.48 -10.60 -8.09
N THR A 191 17.42 -11.75 -7.42
CA THR A 191 16.27 -12.65 -7.47
C THR A 191 14.99 -11.96 -6.98
N LEU A 192 15.07 -11.20 -5.87
CA LEU A 192 13.93 -10.44 -5.33
C LEU A 192 13.47 -9.36 -6.31
N LYS A 193 14.41 -8.60 -6.90
CA LYS A 193 14.13 -7.55 -7.87
C LYS A 193 13.44 -8.11 -9.11
N ASN A 194 13.96 -9.19 -9.68
CA ASN A 194 13.40 -9.81 -10.88
C ASN A 194 11.97 -10.31 -10.63
N TRP A 195 11.74 -10.95 -9.50
CA TRP A 195 10.40 -11.38 -9.13
C TRP A 195 9.43 -10.21 -8.93
N ALA A 196 9.84 -9.18 -8.22
CA ALA A 196 8.97 -8.03 -7.94
C ALA A 196 8.61 -7.24 -9.21
N ALA A 197 9.51 -7.19 -10.20
CA ALA A 197 9.29 -6.47 -11.46
C ALA A 197 8.06 -6.97 -12.24
N GLU A 198 7.63 -8.21 -12.01
CA GLU A 198 6.42 -8.78 -12.62
C GLU A 198 5.14 -8.04 -12.20
N PHE A 199 5.17 -7.35 -11.04
CA PHE A 199 4.01 -6.72 -10.41
C PHE A 199 4.08 -5.18 -10.38
N MET A 200 5.16 -4.58 -10.88
CA MET A 200 5.44 -3.14 -10.81
C MET A 200 5.19 -2.42 -12.16
N LYS A 201 4.16 -2.84 -12.88
CA LYS A 201 3.80 -2.29 -14.20
C LYS A 201 2.80 -1.16 -14.07
#